data_44f225355c35f8cc812d7d728cd8fb60
#
_entry.id   44f225355c35f8cc812d7d728cd8fb60
#
_cell.length_a   1.000
_cell.length_b   1.000
_cell.length_c   1.000
_cell.angle_alpha   90.00
_cell.angle_beta   90.00
_cell.angle_gamma   90.00
#
_symmetry.space_group_name_H-M   'P 1'
#
loop_
_entity.id
_entity.type
_entity.pdbx_description
1 polymer ?
#
loop_
_entity_poly.entity_id
_entity_poly.type
_entity_poly.pdbx_seq_one_letter_code
_entity_poly.pdbx_strand_id
1 'polypeptide(L)'
;MASENTRERILEASLRLFSDRGYDAVGVQEIADVCSVTKPALYYYFSSKSGILEGIMQEYVDPFINLLEKAVADSKGVVNTVTNFCYCYVENACKNMPLSMMLMSMQYAPLRSESYQVFRRHCSKIFEIAISIFERSGHELGNMNGRQRQFATTLLGMLGYHMYELVILDNPALDKREVDRLIHQFLHGIYS
;
A
#
# COMPACT_ATOMS: atom_id res chain seq x y z
N MET A 1 10.66 8.20 -25.53
CA MET A 1 11.83 8.52 -24.66
C MET A 1 11.69 9.87 -23.95
N ALA A 2 11.67 11.06 -24.60
CA ALA A 2 11.55 12.35 -23.85
C ALA A 2 10.19 12.58 -23.16
N SER A 3 9.08 12.15 -23.75
CA SER A 3 7.74 12.29 -23.16
C SER A 3 7.48 11.32 -22.00
N GLU A 4 8.00 10.11 -22.07
CA GLU A 4 7.93 9.09 -21.03
C GLU A 4 8.68 9.53 -19.77
N ASN A 5 9.88 10.05 -19.92
CA ASN A 5 10.68 10.63 -18.85
C ASN A 5 9.96 11.82 -18.14
N THR A 6 9.20 12.65 -18.89
CA THR A 6 8.45 13.77 -18.28
C THR A 6 7.24 13.27 -17.48
N ARG A 7 6.52 12.26 -17.97
CA ARG A 7 5.40 11.64 -17.23
C ARG A 7 5.88 11.04 -15.92
N GLU A 8 6.95 10.25 -15.94
CA GLU A 8 7.56 9.65 -14.74
C GLU A 8 8.00 10.71 -13.74
N ARG A 9 8.69 11.76 -14.17
CA ARG A 9 9.12 12.87 -13.31
C ARG A 9 7.94 13.57 -12.62
N ILE A 10 6.81 13.74 -13.32
CA ILE A 10 5.60 14.32 -12.72
C ILE A 10 5.06 13.37 -11.65
N LEU A 11 4.99 12.06 -11.89
CA LEU A 11 4.52 11.09 -10.91
C LEU A 11 5.42 11.04 -9.68
N GLU A 12 6.75 10.96 -9.85
CA GLU A 12 7.70 10.94 -8.74
C GLU A 12 7.65 12.21 -7.89
N ALA A 13 7.65 13.38 -8.52
CA ALA A 13 7.57 14.66 -7.82
C ALA A 13 6.24 14.79 -7.08
N SER A 14 5.13 14.40 -7.70
CA SER A 14 3.81 14.44 -7.08
C SER A 14 3.71 13.46 -5.91
N LEU A 15 4.25 12.25 -6.05
CA LEU A 15 4.31 11.27 -4.97
C LEU A 15 5.02 11.84 -3.74
N ARG A 16 6.17 12.47 -3.91
CA ARG A 16 6.92 13.11 -2.82
C ARG A 16 6.12 14.24 -2.17
N LEU A 17 5.56 15.14 -2.97
CA LEU A 17 4.74 16.25 -2.46
C LEU A 17 3.51 15.75 -1.70
N PHE A 18 2.80 14.74 -2.23
CA PHE A 18 1.62 14.16 -1.58
C PHE A 18 1.99 13.41 -0.30
N SER A 19 3.15 12.73 -0.28
CA SER A 19 3.68 12.07 0.90
C SER A 19 3.99 13.05 2.02
N ASP A 20 4.67 14.16 1.69
CA ASP A 20 5.20 15.11 2.68
C ASP A 20 4.11 16.04 3.24
N ARG A 21 3.12 16.41 2.42
CA ARG A 21 2.15 17.47 2.74
C ARG A 21 0.69 17.05 2.67
N GLY A 22 0.43 15.82 2.24
CA GLY A 22 -0.92 15.32 1.96
C GLY A 22 -1.45 15.80 0.60
N TYR A 23 -2.34 14.98 0.02
CA TYR A 23 -2.91 15.25 -1.30
C TYR A 23 -3.60 16.63 -1.40
N ASP A 24 -4.46 16.95 -0.43
CA ASP A 24 -5.31 18.15 -0.52
C ASP A 24 -4.51 19.46 -0.47
N ALA A 25 -3.40 19.49 0.25
CA ALA A 25 -2.56 20.68 0.43
C ALA A 25 -1.69 21.02 -0.79
N VAL A 26 -1.50 20.10 -1.72
CA VAL A 26 -0.62 20.29 -2.89
C VAL A 26 -1.42 20.83 -4.08
N GLY A 27 -0.95 21.92 -4.69
CA GLY A 27 -1.53 22.53 -5.88
C GLY A 27 -0.90 22.01 -7.19
N VAL A 28 -1.67 21.98 -8.28
CA VAL A 28 -1.15 21.58 -9.60
C VAL A 28 -0.04 22.51 -10.10
N GLN A 29 -0.10 23.83 -9.75
CA GLN A 29 0.95 24.77 -10.12
C GLN A 29 2.28 24.41 -9.44
N GLU A 30 2.25 24.05 -8.18
CA GLU A 30 3.43 23.64 -7.42
C GLU A 30 4.10 22.39 -8.03
N ILE A 31 3.27 21.40 -8.43
CA ILE A 31 3.79 20.21 -9.14
C ILE A 31 4.46 20.61 -10.45
N ALA A 32 3.84 21.51 -11.22
CA ALA A 32 4.39 21.98 -12.49
C ALA A 32 5.74 22.71 -12.28
N ASP A 33 5.83 23.56 -11.26
CA ASP A 33 7.04 24.32 -10.92
C ASP A 33 8.17 23.37 -10.49
N VAL A 34 7.91 22.41 -9.60
CA VAL A 34 8.89 21.40 -9.16
C VAL A 34 9.40 20.56 -10.33
N CYS A 35 8.51 20.21 -11.27
CA CYS A 35 8.87 19.46 -12.46
C CYS A 35 9.49 20.32 -13.57
N SER A 36 9.59 21.64 -13.41
CA SER A 36 10.03 22.57 -14.46
C SER A 36 9.24 22.36 -15.77
N VAL A 37 7.93 22.19 -15.67
CA VAL A 37 7.00 22.12 -16.80
C VAL A 37 5.93 23.20 -16.70
N THR A 38 5.30 23.55 -17.81
CA THR A 38 4.16 24.45 -17.79
C THR A 38 2.90 23.71 -17.35
N LYS A 39 1.94 24.41 -16.74
CA LYS A 39 0.65 23.84 -16.34
C LYS A 39 -0.12 23.21 -17.52
N PRO A 40 -0.16 23.81 -18.74
CA PRO A 40 -0.69 23.13 -19.92
C PRO A 40 0.05 21.84 -20.29
N ALA A 41 1.37 21.81 -20.16
CA ALA A 41 2.14 20.60 -20.41
C ALA A 41 1.82 19.49 -19.39
N LEU A 42 1.63 19.86 -18.11
CA LEU A 42 1.20 18.91 -17.10
C LEU A 42 -0.19 18.32 -17.42
N TYR A 43 -1.14 19.18 -17.82
CA TYR A 43 -2.49 18.72 -18.21
C TYR A 43 -2.53 17.90 -19.51
N TYR A 44 -1.49 17.98 -20.33
CA TYR A 44 -1.34 17.08 -21.48
C TYR A 44 -1.11 15.63 -21.05
N TYR A 45 -0.34 15.42 -19.96
CA TYR A 45 -0.07 14.08 -19.42
C TYR A 45 -1.18 13.59 -18.48
N PHE A 46 -1.74 14.50 -17.69
CA PHE A 46 -2.72 14.18 -16.65
C PHE A 46 -3.83 15.23 -16.67
N SER A 47 -5.05 14.82 -16.96
CA SER A 47 -6.20 15.73 -17.13
C SER A 47 -6.56 16.54 -15.89
N SER A 48 -6.10 16.11 -14.70
CA SER A 48 -6.40 16.72 -13.40
C SER A 48 -5.39 16.31 -12.34
N LYS A 49 -5.46 16.93 -11.15
CA LYS A 49 -4.70 16.46 -9.96
C LYS A 49 -5.07 15.03 -9.59
N SER A 50 -6.35 14.68 -9.69
CA SER A 50 -6.83 13.31 -9.51
C SER A 50 -6.25 12.36 -10.55
N GLY A 51 -6.10 12.79 -11.79
CA GLY A 51 -5.45 12.00 -12.83
C GLY A 51 -3.97 11.70 -12.54
N ILE A 52 -3.26 12.63 -11.88
CA ILE A 52 -1.89 12.38 -11.40
C ILE A 52 -1.93 11.31 -10.29
N LEU A 53 -2.85 11.43 -9.34
CA LEU A 53 -3.00 10.46 -8.24
C LEU A 53 -3.35 9.07 -8.77
N GLU A 54 -4.28 8.96 -9.72
CA GLU A 54 -4.60 7.70 -10.41
C GLU A 54 -3.36 7.13 -11.12
N GLY A 55 -2.57 7.98 -11.78
CA GLY A 55 -1.30 7.58 -12.40
C GLY A 55 -0.31 7.01 -11.39
N ILE A 56 -0.20 7.59 -10.20
CA ILE A 56 0.63 7.05 -9.11
C ILE A 56 0.12 5.68 -8.67
N MET A 57 -1.20 5.51 -8.50
CA MET A 57 -1.76 4.22 -8.13
C MET A 57 -1.46 3.15 -9.18
N GLN A 58 -1.66 3.44 -10.46
CA GLN A 58 -1.38 2.52 -11.55
C GLN A 58 0.10 2.15 -11.66
N GLU A 59 0.99 3.11 -11.43
CA GLU A 59 2.44 2.90 -11.57
C GLU A 59 3.04 2.11 -10.41
N TYR A 60 2.56 2.34 -9.17
CA TYR A 60 3.21 1.81 -7.97
C TYR A 60 2.34 0.84 -7.17
N VAL A 61 1.01 1.05 -7.12
CA VAL A 61 0.12 0.23 -6.28
C VAL A 61 -0.38 -1.00 -7.03
N ASP A 62 -0.78 -0.86 -8.29
CA ASP A 62 -1.31 -2.00 -9.06
C ASP A 62 -0.25 -3.10 -9.26
N PRO A 63 1.04 -2.80 -9.57
CA PRO A 63 2.09 -3.82 -9.60
C PRO A 63 2.32 -4.49 -8.24
N PHE A 64 2.22 -3.74 -7.14
CA PHE A 64 2.32 -4.30 -5.80
C PHE A 64 1.17 -5.28 -5.49
N ILE A 65 -0.06 -4.93 -5.87
CA ILE A 65 -1.21 -5.82 -5.74
C ILE A 65 -0.98 -7.14 -6.49
N ASN A 66 -0.45 -7.07 -7.71
CA ASN A 66 -0.12 -8.26 -8.50
C ASN A 66 0.96 -9.13 -7.81
N LEU A 67 1.95 -8.51 -7.15
CA LEU A 67 2.95 -9.25 -6.36
C LEU A 67 2.31 -9.96 -5.16
N LEU A 68 1.39 -9.31 -4.45
CA LEU A 68 0.66 -9.91 -3.34
C LEU A 68 -0.23 -11.09 -3.81
N GLU A 69 -0.95 -10.92 -4.91
CA GLU A 69 -1.75 -12.01 -5.50
C GLU A 69 -0.87 -13.22 -5.84
N LYS A 70 0.29 -12.98 -6.45
CA LYS A 70 1.24 -14.03 -6.78
C LYS A 70 1.81 -14.70 -5.53
N ALA A 71 2.21 -13.92 -4.53
CA ALA A 71 2.74 -14.45 -3.27
C ALA A 71 1.73 -15.40 -2.58
N VAL A 72 0.43 -15.05 -2.63
CA VAL A 72 -0.64 -15.90 -2.08
C VAL A 72 -0.91 -17.11 -2.98
N ALA A 73 -0.93 -16.95 -4.32
CA ALA A 73 -1.23 -18.02 -5.25
C ALA A 73 -0.16 -19.12 -5.26
N ASP A 74 1.10 -18.75 -5.21
CA ASP A 74 2.25 -19.67 -5.26
C ASP A 74 2.51 -20.39 -3.92
N SER A 75 1.83 -19.97 -2.84
CA SER A 75 2.02 -20.52 -1.49
C SER A 75 1.14 -21.74 -1.23
N LYS A 76 1.67 -22.67 -0.42
CA LYS A 76 0.93 -23.85 0.07
C LYS A 76 0.91 -23.84 1.59
N GLY A 77 -0.28 -24.08 2.15
CA GLY A 77 -0.52 -24.07 3.59
C GLY A 77 -0.62 -22.63 4.16
N VAL A 78 -1.41 -22.48 5.22
CA VAL A 78 -1.72 -21.17 5.79
C VAL A 78 -0.49 -20.43 6.31
N VAL A 79 0.41 -21.14 6.98
CA VAL A 79 1.62 -20.53 7.56
C VAL A 79 2.50 -19.90 6.48
N ASN A 80 2.80 -20.65 5.42
CA ASN A 80 3.60 -20.15 4.31
C ASN A 80 2.90 -19.01 3.57
N THR A 81 1.57 -19.10 3.39
CA THR A 81 0.81 -18.07 2.68
C THR A 81 0.79 -16.75 3.46
N VAL A 82 0.55 -16.79 4.77
CA VAL A 82 0.64 -15.62 5.65
C VAL A 82 2.06 -15.05 5.65
N THR A 83 3.06 -15.92 5.77
CA THR A 83 4.48 -15.52 5.77
C THR A 83 4.85 -14.79 4.48
N ASN A 84 4.57 -15.36 3.33
CA ASN A 84 4.92 -14.77 2.04
C ASN A 84 4.14 -13.46 1.76
N PHE A 85 2.88 -13.41 2.17
CA PHE A 85 2.09 -12.19 2.11
C PHE A 85 2.71 -11.08 2.97
N CYS A 86 3.06 -11.35 4.24
CA CYS A 86 3.67 -10.39 5.14
C CYS A 86 5.01 -9.87 4.63
N TYR A 87 5.88 -10.76 4.16
CA TYR A 87 7.17 -10.37 3.59
C TYR A 87 7.00 -9.50 2.35
N CYS A 88 6.13 -9.91 1.41
CA CYS A 88 5.86 -9.12 0.22
C CYS A 88 5.33 -7.73 0.57
N TYR A 89 4.41 -7.65 1.54
CA TYR A 89 3.82 -6.40 2.01
C TYR A 89 4.89 -5.47 2.61
N VAL A 90 5.66 -5.97 3.57
CA VAL A 90 6.67 -5.18 4.28
C VAL A 90 7.83 -4.76 3.37
N GLU A 91 8.34 -5.68 2.54
CA GLU A 91 9.41 -5.35 1.59
C GLU A 91 9.01 -4.24 0.62
N ASN A 92 7.80 -4.33 0.06
CA ASN A 92 7.31 -3.30 -0.85
C ASN A 92 7.16 -1.95 -0.14
N ALA A 93 6.58 -1.96 1.06
CA ALA A 93 6.38 -0.76 1.85
C ALA A 93 7.72 -0.07 2.22
N CYS A 94 8.74 -0.85 2.62
CA CYS A 94 10.07 -0.32 2.92
C CYS A 94 10.81 0.20 1.68
N LYS A 95 10.63 -0.44 0.51
CA LYS A 95 11.25 -0.01 -0.74
C LYS A 95 10.74 1.35 -1.24
N ASN A 96 9.49 1.69 -0.93
CA ASN A 96 8.88 2.95 -1.37
C ASN A 96 8.17 3.65 -0.20
N MET A 97 8.96 4.15 0.73
CA MET A 97 8.45 4.84 1.93
C MET A 97 7.53 6.03 1.61
N PRO A 98 7.84 6.90 0.62
CA PRO A 98 6.92 7.98 0.23
C PRO A 98 5.54 7.46 -0.19
N LEU A 99 5.47 6.36 -0.94
CA LEU A 99 4.20 5.73 -1.30
C LEU A 99 3.44 5.24 -0.05
N SER A 100 4.13 4.58 0.85
CA SER A 100 3.53 4.06 2.08
C SER A 100 2.96 5.18 2.95
N MET A 101 3.69 6.28 3.12
CA MET A 101 3.22 7.47 3.85
C MET A 101 2.00 8.10 3.18
N MET A 102 2.03 8.27 1.86
CA MET A 102 0.89 8.80 1.10
C MET A 102 -0.35 7.91 1.28
N LEU A 103 -0.22 6.59 1.10
CA LEU A 103 -1.33 5.64 1.25
C LEU A 103 -1.91 5.66 2.67
N MET A 104 -1.07 5.73 3.70
CA MET A 104 -1.52 5.85 5.09
C MET A 104 -2.31 7.14 5.31
N SER A 105 -1.85 8.28 4.81
CA SER A 105 -2.58 9.54 4.92
C SER A 105 -3.95 9.49 4.23
N MET A 106 -4.03 8.84 3.06
CA MET A 106 -5.27 8.68 2.31
C MET A 106 -6.25 7.70 2.95
N GLN A 107 -5.76 6.66 3.61
CA GLN A 107 -6.59 5.66 4.31
C GLN A 107 -7.45 6.30 5.41
N TYR A 108 -6.94 7.32 6.07
CA TYR A 108 -7.63 8.04 7.15
C TYR A 108 -8.23 9.39 6.71
N ALA A 109 -8.18 9.70 5.42
CA ALA A 109 -8.79 10.90 4.88
C ALA A 109 -10.34 10.83 4.97
N PRO A 110 -11.04 11.98 4.94
CA PRO A 110 -12.50 11.99 4.97
C PRO A 110 -13.11 11.09 3.87
N LEU A 111 -14.10 10.28 4.22
CA LEU A 111 -14.69 9.27 3.33
C LEU A 111 -15.18 9.80 1.97
N ARG A 112 -15.54 11.10 1.91
CA ARG A 112 -16.01 11.76 0.69
C ARG A 112 -14.89 12.51 -0.05
N SER A 113 -13.65 12.54 0.48
CA SER A 113 -12.53 13.19 -0.21
C SER A 113 -12.15 12.41 -1.46
N GLU A 114 -11.61 13.13 -2.44
CA GLU A 114 -11.12 12.53 -3.68
C GLU A 114 -9.99 11.54 -3.42
N SER A 115 -9.06 11.89 -2.53
CA SER A 115 -7.95 11.04 -2.11
C SER A 115 -8.42 9.70 -1.53
N TYR A 116 -9.40 9.73 -0.60
CA TYR A 116 -9.98 8.49 -0.05
C TYR A 116 -10.66 7.64 -1.11
N GLN A 117 -11.40 8.24 -2.04
CA GLN A 117 -12.10 7.50 -3.09
C GLN A 117 -11.12 6.81 -4.05
N VAL A 118 -10.01 7.49 -4.40
CA VAL A 118 -8.94 6.88 -5.20
C VAL A 118 -8.28 5.75 -4.41
N PHE A 119 -7.87 5.99 -3.17
CA PHE A 119 -7.31 4.96 -2.28
C PHE A 119 -8.20 3.72 -2.23
N ARG A 120 -9.48 3.90 -1.96
CA ARG A 120 -10.43 2.80 -1.83
C ARG A 120 -10.53 1.96 -3.11
N ARG A 121 -10.57 2.59 -4.29
CA ARG A 121 -10.68 1.86 -5.56
C ARG A 121 -9.51 0.91 -5.78
N HIS A 122 -8.29 1.33 -5.50
CA HIS A 122 -7.10 0.52 -5.70
C HIS A 122 -6.83 -0.41 -4.49
N CYS A 123 -6.80 0.12 -3.29
CA CYS A 123 -6.32 -0.62 -2.12
C CYS A 123 -7.34 -1.61 -1.53
N SER A 124 -8.65 -1.54 -1.86
CA SER A 124 -9.62 -2.56 -1.42
C SER A 124 -9.22 -3.97 -1.83
N LYS A 125 -8.52 -4.11 -2.95
CA LYS A 125 -8.04 -5.39 -3.46
C LYS A 125 -7.04 -6.07 -2.51
N ILE A 126 -6.21 -5.29 -1.81
CA ILE A 126 -5.27 -5.83 -0.80
C ILE A 126 -6.05 -6.54 0.31
N PHE A 127 -7.17 -5.95 0.73
CA PHE A 127 -8.02 -6.55 1.74
C PHE A 127 -8.70 -7.83 1.26
N GLU A 128 -9.16 -7.87 0.01
CA GLU A 128 -9.72 -9.07 -0.63
C GLU A 128 -8.69 -10.20 -0.71
N ILE A 129 -7.43 -9.88 -1.08
CA ILE A 129 -6.33 -10.85 -1.10
C ILE A 129 -6.10 -11.41 0.32
N ALA A 130 -6.05 -10.54 1.34
CA ALA A 130 -5.88 -10.98 2.73
C ALA A 130 -7.05 -11.89 3.20
N ILE A 131 -8.30 -11.63 2.81
CA ILE A 131 -9.44 -12.51 3.11
C ILE A 131 -9.24 -13.87 2.43
N SER A 132 -8.82 -13.89 1.16
CA SER A 132 -8.65 -15.12 0.40
C SER A 132 -7.64 -16.10 1.01
N ILE A 133 -6.64 -15.60 1.77
CA ILE A 133 -5.71 -16.45 2.54
C ILE A 133 -6.49 -17.36 3.49
N PHE A 134 -7.41 -16.79 4.25
CA PHE A 134 -8.17 -17.51 5.26
C PHE A 134 -9.35 -18.31 4.68
N GLU A 135 -9.88 -17.92 3.53
CA GLU A 135 -10.88 -18.70 2.80
C GLU A 135 -10.28 -20.00 2.26
N ARG A 136 -9.09 -19.94 1.65
CA ARG A 136 -8.40 -21.10 1.07
C ARG A 136 -7.88 -22.07 2.11
N SER A 137 -7.57 -21.58 3.31
CA SER A 137 -6.95 -22.36 4.38
C SER A 137 -7.93 -22.82 5.47
N GLY A 138 -9.22 -22.71 5.24
CA GLY A 138 -10.26 -23.02 6.23
C GLY A 138 -10.19 -24.45 6.80
N HIS A 139 -9.66 -25.41 6.03
CA HIS A 139 -9.46 -26.80 6.46
C HIS A 139 -8.25 -26.98 7.41
N GLU A 140 -7.29 -26.05 7.41
CA GLU A 140 -6.10 -26.09 8.28
C GLU A 140 -6.32 -25.33 9.61
N LEU A 141 -7.28 -24.42 9.66
CA LEU A 141 -7.43 -23.42 10.73
C LEU A 141 -8.56 -23.73 11.72
N GLY A 142 -9.10 -24.94 11.72
CA GLY A 142 -10.21 -25.32 12.60
C GLY A 142 -11.50 -24.56 12.26
N ASN A 143 -12.23 -24.07 13.29
CA ASN A 143 -13.50 -23.38 13.05
C ASN A 143 -13.30 -21.93 12.57
N MET A 144 -13.22 -21.74 11.26
CA MET A 144 -13.10 -20.43 10.60
C MET A 144 -14.45 -19.79 10.22
N ASN A 145 -15.58 -20.43 10.48
CA ASN A 145 -16.91 -20.00 10.01
C ASN A 145 -17.17 -18.50 10.19
N GLY A 146 -17.14 -17.77 9.06
CA GLY A 146 -17.41 -16.34 9.02
C GLY A 146 -16.32 -15.43 9.64
N ARG A 147 -15.17 -15.98 10.07
CA ARG A 147 -14.09 -15.23 10.73
C ARG A 147 -12.98 -14.75 9.80
N GLN A 148 -13.01 -15.13 8.52
CA GLN A 148 -11.98 -14.81 7.54
C GLN A 148 -11.71 -13.32 7.46
N ARG A 149 -12.78 -12.52 7.38
CA ARG A 149 -12.69 -11.06 7.38
C ARG A 149 -12.04 -10.51 8.64
N GLN A 150 -12.36 -11.07 9.81
CA GLN A 150 -11.79 -10.66 11.10
C GLN A 150 -10.27 -10.89 11.12
N PHE A 151 -9.81 -12.07 10.69
CA PHE A 151 -8.38 -12.39 10.63
C PHE A 151 -7.64 -11.52 9.61
N ALA A 152 -8.24 -11.27 8.44
CA ALA A 152 -7.68 -10.34 7.44
C ALA A 152 -7.55 -8.91 8.01
N THR A 153 -8.56 -8.42 8.73
CA THR A 153 -8.51 -7.12 9.39
C THR A 153 -7.39 -7.05 10.44
N THR A 154 -7.25 -8.10 11.26
CA THR A 154 -6.19 -8.17 12.28
C THR A 154 -4.81 -8.20 11.63
N LEU A 155 -4.62 -9.02 10.59
CA LEU A 155 -3.36 -9.12 9.86
C LEU A 155 -2.94 -7.78 9.26
N LEU A 156 -3.84 -7.12 8.51
CA LEU A 156 -3.54 -5.83 7.89
C LEU A 156 -3.42 -4.71 8.92
N GLY A 157 -4.19 -4.74 10.01
CA GLY A 157 -4.06 -3.78 11.10
C GLY A 157 -2.71 -3.88 11.80
N MET A 158 -2.23 -5.11 12.06
CA MET A 158 -0.91 -5.36 12.60
C MET A 158 0.18 -4.83 11.67
N LEU A 159 0.16 -5.22 10.39
CA LEU A 159 1.14 -4.75 9.40
C LEU A 159 1.11 -3.23 9.24
N GLY A 160 -0.07 -2.63 9.13
CA GLY A 160 -0.24 -1.19 8.97
C GLY A 160 0.29 -0.40 10.16
N TYR A 161 0.04 -0.87 11.40
CA TYR A 161 0.56 -0.20 12.60
C TYR A 161 2.09 -0.29 12.70
N HIS A 162 2.67 -1.45 12.42
CA HIS A 162 4.12 -1.60 12.40
C HIS A 162 4.79 -0.76 11.31
N MET A 163 4.16 -0.62 10.14
CA MET A 163 4.63 0.33 9.12
C MET A 163 4.59 1.78 9.61
N TYR A 164 3.55 2.16 10.35
CA TYR A 164 3.45 3.47 10.98
C TYR A 164 4.60 3.70 11.98
N GLU A 165 4.91 2.72 12.83
CA GLU A 165 6.04 2.80 13.77
C GLU A 165 7.38 3.00 13.06
N LEU A 166 7.63 2.29 11.96
CA LEU A 166 8.86 2.47 11.15
C LEU A 166 9.02 3.90 10.65
N VAL A 167 7.91 4.50 10.20
CA VAL A 167 7.90 5.87 9.67
C VAL A 167 8.13 6.91 10.79
N ILE A 168 7.39 6.78 11.90
CA ILE A 168 7.38 7.78 12.98
C ILE A 168 8.62 7.69 13.88
N LEU A 169 9.11 6.49 14.13
CA LEU A 169 10.21 6.26 15.05
C LEU A 169 11.59 6.32 14.35
N ASP A 170 11.60 6.67 13.06
CA ASP A 170 12.82 6.68 12.23
C ASP A 170 13.62 5.36 12.40
N ASN A 171 12.88 4.25 12.57
CA ASN A 171 13.43 2.92 12.72
C ASN A 171 13.47 2.24 11.36
N PRO A 172 14.60 2.28 10.64
CA PRO A 172 14.65 1.97 9.20
C PRO A 172 14.54 0.48 8.89
N ALA A 173 14.40 -0.37 9.87
CA ALA A 173 14.50 -1.80 9.66
C ALA A 173 13.41 -2.57 10.43
N LEU A 174 12.30 -2.88 9.77
CA LEU A 174 11.71 -4.18 10.04
C LEU A 174 12.72 -5.23 9.53
N ASP A 175 13.67 -5.59 10.41
CA ASP A 175 14.52 -6.74 10.22
C ASP A 175 13.63 -7.97 9.96
N LYS A 176 14.08 -8.84 9.10
CA LYS A 176 13.41 -10.13 8.84
C LYS A 176 12.97 -10.83 10.13
N ARG A 177 13.77 -10.75 11.18
CA ARG A 177 13.47 -11.31 12.51
C ARG A 177 12.25 -10.65 13.18
N GLU A 178 12.02 -9.39 12.95
CA GLU A 178 10.84 -8.69 13.49
C GLU A 178 9.59 -9.10 12.74
N VAL A 179 9.66 -9.20 11.43
CA VAL A 179 8.56 -9.74 10.62
C VAL A 179 8.24 -11.18 11.04
N ASP A 180 9.24 -12.03 11.26
CA ASP A 180 9.03 -13.40 11.75
C ASP A 180 8.35 -13.41 13.12
N ARG A 181 8.75 -12.53 14.06
CA ARG A 181 8.09 -12.41 15.37
C ARG A 181 6.63 -11.98 15.27
N LEU A 182 6.33 -11.02 14.38
CA LEU A 182 4.97 -10.57 14.15
C LEU A 182 4.09 -11.70 13.58
N ILE A 183 4.62 -12.43 12.59
CA ILE A 183 3.92 -13.57 12.01
C ILE A 183 3.68 -14.65 13.06
N HIS A 184 4.71 -14.97 13.86
CA HIS A 184 4.57 -15.94 14.94
C HIS A 184 3.51 -15.52 15.96
N GLN A 185 3.54 -14.27 16.41
CA GLN A 185 2.53 -13.71 17.32
C GLN A 185 1.12 -13.76 16.72
N PHE A 186 0.97 -13.45 15.43
CA PHE A 186 -0.32 -13.49 14.75
C PHE A 186 -0.88 -14.92 14.67
N LEU A 187 -0.03 -15.90 14.34
CA LEU A 187 -0.45 -17.29 14.15
C LEU A 187 -0.70 -18.03 15.48
N HIS A 188 0.04 -17.71 16.53
CA HIS A 188 0.01 -18.45 17.80
C HIS A 188 -0.62 -17.63 18.96
N GLY A 189 -0.72 -16.31 18.85
CA GLY A 189 -1.26 -15.44 19.89
C GLY A 189 -0.31 -15.20 21.05
N ILE A 190 -0.85 -14.61 22.15
CA ILE A 190 -0.07 -14.22 23.34
C ILE A 190 0.07 -15.35 24.38
N TYR A 191 -0.61 -16.47 24.18
CA TYR A 191 -0.61 -17.62 25.12
C TYR A 191 0.17 -18.83 24.61
N SER A 192 0.99 -18.65 23.57
CA SER A 192 1.81 -19.71 22.99
C SER A 192 3.23 -19.73 23.53
#